data_d55649147cced65b0a95b9c1d98edadf
#
_entry.id   d55649147cced65b0a95b9c1d98edadf
#
_cell.length_a   1.000
_cell.length_b   1.000
_cell.length_c   1.000
_cell.angle_alpha   90.00
_cell.angle_beta   90.00
_cell.angle_gamma   90.00
#
_symmetry.space_group_name_H-M   'P 1'
#
loop_
_entity.id
_entity.type
_entity.pdbx_description
1 polymer ?
#
loop_
_entity_poly.entity_id
_entity_poly.type
_entity_poly.pdbx_seq_one_letter_code
_entity_poly.pdbx_strand_id
1 'polypeptide(L)'
;MAKVVEAYTISEGSGKETNHYVFSIKGSGIRYKSGDAMGLYPKNNERLVKDTIVKLRAKRNDLVSTGDVEETTLENALTHRFVIHRAGKKFLTMVHDKLGKGKPKRELKAILDDAEELEKYLFVRDYIDIMNEYQVKISPQEF
;
A
#
# COMPACT_ATOMS: atom_id res chain seq x y z
N MET A 1 14.84 14.19 8.39
CA MET A 1 13.43 13.80 8.33
C MET A 1 12.63 14.88 9.04
N ALA A 2 11.55 15.40 8.45
CA ALA A 2 10.70 16.41 9.08
C ALA A 2 9.82 15.75 10.15
N LYS A 3 9.61 16.44 11.28
CA LYS A 3 8.78 15.95 12.39
C LYS A 3 7.41 16.63 12.32
N VAL A 4 6.33 15.84 12.43
CA VAL A 4 4.99 16.38 12.64
C VAL A 4 4.95 17.00 14.04
N VAL A 5 4.61 18.28 14.15
CA VAL A 5 4.52 19.00 15.42
C VAL A 5 3.08 19.31 15.80
N GLU A 6 2.18 19.33 14.82
CA GLU A 6 0.75 19.55 15.01
C GLU A 6 -0.04 18.76 13.95
N ALA A 7 -1.17 18.17 14.33
CA ALA A 7 -2.10 17.49 13.44
C ALA A 7 -3.51 17.52 14.04
N TYR A 8 -4.49 17.98 13.26
CA TYR A 8 -5.90 17.99 13.66
C TYR A 8 -6.83 18.02 12.44
N THR A 9 -8.05 17.55 12.63
CA THR A 9 -9.08 17.58 11.59
C THR A 9 -9.73 18.95 11.54
N ILE A 10 -9.89 19.52 10.34
CA ILE A 10 -10.50 20.85 10.11
C ILE A 10 -11.88 20.77 9.44
N SER A 11 -12.38 19.57 9.20
CA SER A 11 -13.64 19.31 8.48
C SER A 11 -14.73 18.70 9.35
N GLU A 12 -14.80 19.08 10.65
CA GLU A 12 -15.85 18.59 11.55
C GLU A 12 -17.24 18.86 10.96
N GLY A 13 -18.10 17.83 10.95
CA GLY A 13 -19.46 17.90 10.39
C GLY A 13 -19.54 17.82 8.86
N SER A 14 -18.43 17.64 8.15
CA SER A 14 -18.38 17.45 6.70
C SER A 14 -18.39 15.97 6.34
N GLY A 15 -18.94 15.61 5.17
CA GLY A 15 -18.81 14.26 4.59
C GLY A 15 -17.41 13.94 4.04
N LYS A 16 -16.45 14.88 4.13
CA LYS A 16 -15.05 14.70 3.74
C LYS A 16 -14.15 14.93 4.92
N GLU A 17 -13.15 14.08 5.11
CA GLU A 17 -12.11 14.28 6.11
C GLU A 17 -10.99 15.16 5.52
N THR A 18 -10.73 16.30 6.16
CA THR A 18 -9.62 17.19 5.83
C THR A 18 -8.78 17.41 7.08
N ASN A 19 -7.50 17.10 7.00
CA ASN A 19 -6.58 17.18 8.13
C ASN A 19 -5.54 18.27 7.89
N HIS A 20 -5.26 19.03 8.96
CA HIS A 20 -4.17 20.00 9.02
C HIS A 20 -2.93 19.35 9.62
N TYR A 21 -1.77 19.56 9.00
CA TYR A 21 -0.49 19.07 9.50
C TYR A 21 0.55 20.20 9.49
N VAL A 22 1.27 20.34 10.59
CA VAL A 22 2.45 21.21 10.68
C VAL A 22 3.69 20.35 10.81
N PHE A 23 4.66 20.59 9.93
CA PHE A 23 5.93 19.89 9.93
C PHE A 23 7.07 20.82 10.36
N SER A 24 7.87 20.41 11.32
CA SER A 24 9.12 21.10 11.63
C SER A 24 10.19 20.69 10.63
N ILE A 25 10.70 21.66 9.89
CA ILE A 25 11.85 21.47 8.98
C ILE A 25 13.19 21.85 9.63
N LYS A 26 13.18 22.20 10.94
CA LYS A 26 14.40 22.58 11.68
C LYS A 26 15.44 21.46 11.62
N GLY A 27 16.64 21.79 11.17
CA GLY A 27 17.74 20.83 11.04
C GLY A 27 17.61 19.84 9.88
N SER A 28 16.58 19.94 9.02
CA SER A 28 16.37 19.05 7.88
C SER A 28 17.14 19.43 6.62
N GLY A 29 17.63 20.69 6.54
CA GLY A 29 18.21 21.26 5.32
C GLY A 29 17.19 21.60 4.23
N ILE A 30 15.89 21.31 4.44
CA ILE A 30 14.81 21.59 3.48
C ILE A 30 14.64 23.10 3.35
N ARG A 31 14.60 23.58 2.11
CA ARG A 31 14.20 24.95 1.74
C ARG A 31 13.06 24.84 0.76
N TYR A 32 12.10 25.74 0.85
CA TYR A 32 10.94 25.75 -0.06
C TYR A 32 10.58 27.20 -0.44
N LYS A 33 9.87 27.33 -1.55
CA LYS A 33 9.26 28.57 -2.03
C LYS A 33 7.77 28.37 -2.19
N SER A 34 7.01 29.44 -2.20
CA SER A 34 5.58 29.37 -2.53
C SER A 34 5.37 28.71 -3.90
N GLY A 35 4.52 27.69 -3.98
CA GLY A 35 4.27 26.89 -5.18
C GLY A 35 5.08 25.61 -5.31
N ASP A 36 6.07 25.36 -4.44
CA ASP A 36 6.80 24.11 -4.43
C ASP A 36 5.89 22.94 -3.98
N ALA A 37 6.08 21.76 -4.60
CA ALA A 37 5.44 20.53 -4.18
C ALA A 37 6.24 19.83 -3.06
N MET A 38 5.56 19.27 -2.09
CA MET A 38 6.16 18.49 -1.00
C MET A 38 5.72 17.02 -1.09
N GLY A 39 6.70 16.12 -1.17
CA GLY A 39 6.47 14.68 -1.08
C GLY A 39 6.44 14.22 0.37
N LEU A 40 5.44 13.44 0.73
CA LEU A 40 5.32 12.78 2.04
C LEU A 40 5.45 11.27 1.87
N TYR A 41 6.28 10.66 2.70
CA TYR A 41 6.49 9.21 2.75
C TYR A 41 6.07 8.69 4.13
N PRO A 42 4.76 8.41 4.33
CA PRO A 42 4.28 7.91 5.61
C PRO A 42 4.77 6.49 5.87
N LYS A 43 4.89 6.14 7.15
CA LYS A 43 5.05 4.74 7.54
C LYS A 43 3.70 4.02 7.46
N ASN A 44 3.71 2.81 6.96
CA ASN A 44 2.53 1.95 7.02
C ASN A 44 2.19 1.58 8.47
N ASN A 45 0.90 1.34 8.71
CA ASN A 45 0.41 0.92 10.01
C ASN A 45 1.05 -0.42 10.43
N GLU A 46 1.57 -0.50 11.66
CA GLU A 46 2.27 -1.70 12.18
C GLU A 46 1.41 -2.96 12.15
N ARG A 47 0.10 -2.84 12.42
CA ARG A 47 -0.81 -3.97 12.34
C ARG A 47 -0.92 -4.49 10.91
N LEU A 48 -1.12 -3.60 9.94
CA LEU A 48 -1.19 -3.97 8.53
C LEU A 48 0.11 -4.63 8.06
N VAL A 49 1.27 -4.13 8.49
CA VAL A 49 2.59 -4.75 8.20
C VAL A 49 2.67 -6.15 8.77
N LYS A 50 2.29 -6.35 10.04
CA LYS A 50 2.27 -7.68 10.68
C LYS A 50 1.33 -8.65 9.96
N ASP A 51 0.12 -8.21 9.67
CA ASP A 51 -0.91 -9.03 9.03
C ASP A 51 -0.47 -9.43 7.61
N THR A 52 0.20 -8.52 6.88
CA THR A 52 0.79 -8.80 5.55
C THR A 52 1.89 -9.86 5.65
N ILE A 53 2.83 -9.75 6.60
CA ILE A 53 3.90 -10.74 6.80
C ILE A 53 3.32 -12.13 7.11
N VAL A 54 2.31 -12.20 7.99
CA VAL A 54 1.62 -13.45 8.33
C VAL A 54 0.94 -14.03 7.09
N LYS A 55 0.26 -13.20 6.31
CA LYS A 55 -0.44 -13.63 5.09
C LYS A 55 0.51 -14.15 4.02
N LEU A 56 1.66 -13.53 3.88
CA LEU A 56 2.74 -14.00 2.99
C LEU A 56 3.44 -15.27 3.51
N ARG A 57 3.15 -15.69 4.75
CA ARG A 57 3.83 -16.81 5.45
C ARG A 57 5.34 -16.61 5.52
N ALA A 58 5.76 -15.39 5.66
CA ALA A 58 7.15 -14.95 5.65
C ALA A 58 7.65 -14.62 7.07
N LYS A 59 8.95 -14.40 7.18
CA LYS A 59 9.59 -13.90 8.40
C LYS A 59 9.88 -12.40 8.22
N ARG A 60 9.86 -11.65 9.32
CA ARG A 60 10.18 -10.21 9.32
C ARG A 60 11.54 -9.90 8.69
N ASN A 61 12.51 -10.79 8.93
CA ASN A 61 13.89 -10.63 8.49
C ASN A 61 14.17 -11.27 7.12
N ASP A 62 13.17 -11.80 6.41
CA ASP A 62 13.36 -12.27 5.05
C ASP A 62 13.82 -11.11 4.18
N LEU A 63 14.85 -11.35 3.36
CA LEU A 63 15.43 -10.31 2.51
C LEU A 63 14.64 -10.20 1.22
N VAL A 64 14.36 -8.95 0.84
CA VAL A 64 13.63 -8.59 -0.38
C VAL A 64 14.31 -7.41 -1.08
N SER A 65 14.18 -7.34 -2.40
CA SER A 65 14.59 -6.18 -3.18
C SER A 65 13.40 -5.24 -3.39
N THR A 66 13.63 -3.94 -3.31
CA THR A 66 12.59 -2.92 -3.50
C THR A 66 12.80 -2.10 -4.78
N GLY A 67 13.73 -2.53 -5.64
CA GLY A 67 14.06 -1.85 -6.89
C GLY A 67 15.02 -0.67 -6.72
N ASP A 68 14.92 0.09 -5.65
CA ASP A 68 15.79 1.22 -5.28
C ASP A 68 16.87 0.81 -4.25
N VAL A 69 16.68 -0.34 -3.59
CA VAL A 69 17.63 -0.94 -2.64
C VAL A 69 17.78 -2.41 -2.99
N GLU A 70 19.02 -2.87 -3.19
CA GLU A 70 19.30 -4.25 -3.57
C GLU A 70 18.77 -5.26 -2.56
N GLU A 71 18.90 -4.95 -1.27
CA GLU A 71 18.49 -5.84 -0.19
C GLU A 71 18.02 -5.08 1.05
N THR A 72 16.84 -5.44 1.55
CA THR A 72 16.31 -4.94 2.83
C THR A 72 15.42 -6.00 3.47
N THR A 73 15.15 -5.89 4.78
CA THR A 73 14.21 -6.82 5.42
C THR A 73 12.78 -6.57 4.94
N LEU A 74 12.00 -7.63 4.85
CA LEU A 74 10.58 -7.55 4.48
C LEU A 74 9.81 -6.57 5.38
N GLU A 75 10.07 -6.59 6.69
CA GLU A 75 9.45 -5.64 7.63
C GLU A 75 9.79 -4.20 7.30
N ASN A 76 11.05 -3.90 6.98
CA ASN A 76 11.48 -2.55 6.61
C ASN A 76 10.87 -2.11 5.27
N ALA A 77 10.85 -3.01 4.27
CA ALA A 77 10.23 -2.76 2.98
C ALA A 77 8.74 -2.44 3.12
N LEU A 78 8.00 -3.29 3.84
CA LEU A 78 6.56 -3.11 4.08
C LEU A 78 6.26 -1.86 4.92
N THR A 79 7.15 -1.49 5.86
CA THR A 79 6.93 -0.32 6.73
C THR A 79 7.17 1.00 6.00
N HIS A 80 8.19 1.06 5.11
CA HIS A 80 8.71 2.34 4.64
C HIS A 80 8.69 2.55 3.13
N ARG A 81 8.50 1.48 2.33
CA ARG A 81 8.72 1.53 0.88
C ARG A 81 7.53 1.12 0.05
N PHE A 82 6.78 0.13 0.49
CA PHE A 82 5.61 -0.36 -0.23
C PHE A 82 4.33 0.36 0.19
N VAL A 83 3.46 0.62 -0.78
CA VAL A 83 2.09 1.07 -0.54
C VAL A 83 1.23 -0.19 -0.35
N ILE A 84 0.94 -0.56 0.91
CA ILE A 84 0.23 -1.82 1.23
C ILE A 84 -1.25 -1.64 1.60
N HIS A 85 -1.70 -0.42 1.80
CA HIS A 85 -3.09 -0.12 2.15
C HIS A 85 -4.05 -0.09 0.95
N ARG A 86 -3.53 -0.18 -0.27
CA ARG A 86 -4.32 -0.17 -1.50
C ARG A 86 -3.64 -1.05 -2.55
N ALA A 87 -4.32 -2.09 -2.97
CA ALA A 87 -3.83 -2.96 -4.04
C ALA A 87 -3.90 -2.26 -5.41
N GLY A 88 -3.02 -2.67 -6.32
CA GLY A 88 -2.99 -2.15 -7.68
C GLY A 88 -3.38 -3.19 -8.73
N LYS A 89 -3.66 -2.72 -9.96
CA LYS A 89 -4.02 -3.57 -11.11
C LYS A 89 -2.98 -4.68 -11.36
N LYS A 90 -1.67 -4.38 -11.22
CA LYS A 90 -0.60 -5.36 -11.42
C LYS A 90 -0.75 -6.55 -10.48
N PHE A 91 -1.02 -6.28 -9.20
CA PHE A 91 -1.23 -7.34 -8.21
C PHE A 91 -2.47 -8.18 -8.55
N LEU A 92 -3.57 -7.54 -8.91
CA LEU A 92 -4.81 -8.24 -9.27
C LEU A 92 -4.61 -9.12 -10.52
N THR A 93 -3.84 -8.65 -11.51
CA THR A 93 -3.45 -9.45 -12.68
C THR A 93 -2.63 -10.68 -12.28
N MET A 94 -1.65 -10.52 -11.38
CA MET A 94 -0.86 -11.63 -10.86
C MET A 94 -1.75 -12.66 -10.14
N VAL A 95 -2.71 -12.20 -9.33
CA VAL A 95 -3.68 -13.07 -8.68
C VAL A 95 -4.50 -13.84 -9.71
N HIS A 96 -5.03 -13.15 -10.74
CA HIS A 96 -5.75 -13.78 -11.85
C HIS A 96 -4.93 -14.89 -12.51
N ASP A 97 -3.65 -14.66 -12.78
CA ASP A 97 -2.79 -15.62 -13.47
C ASP A 97 -2.52 -16.87 -12.61
N LYS A 98 -2.47 -16.70 -11.28
CA LYS A 98 -2.33 -17.80 -10.32
C LYS A 98 -3.61 -18.63 -10.13
N LEU A 99 -4.79 -18.10 -10.51
CA LEU A 99 -6.03 -18.83 -10.39
C LEU A 99 -6.14 -19.95 -11.43
N GLY A 100 -6.58 -21.13 -10.97
CA GLY A 100 -6.99 -22.24 -11.84
C GLY A 100 -8.21 -21.90 -12.69
N LYS A 101 -8.44 -22.68 -13.76
CA LYS A 101 -9.64 -22.52 -14.59
C LYS A 101 -10.90 -22.68 -13.72
N GLY A 102 -11.83 -21.72 -13.80
CA GLY A 102 -13.06 -21.76 -13.01
C GLY A 102 -13.81 -20.44 -13.01
N LYS A 103 -14.89 -20.39 -12.23
CA LYS A 103 -15.73 -19.20 -12.06
C LYS A 103 -14.95 -18.01 -11.49
N PRO A 104 -14.14 -18.17 -10.41
CA PRO A 104 -13.40 -17.03 -9.84
C PRO A 104 -12.45 -16.35 -10.85
N LYS A 105 -11.76 -17.15 -11.68
CA LYS A 105 -10.87 -16.60 -12.71
C LYS A 105 -11.61 -15.79 -13.77
N ARG A 106 -12.80 -16.26 -14.19
CA ARG A 106 -13.62 -15.54 -15.19
C ARG A 106 -14.19 -14.25 -14.63
N GLU A 107 -14.65 -14.26 -13.37
CA GLU A 107 -15.17 -13.06 -12.69
C GLU A 107 -14.07 -12.02 -12.52
N LEU A 108 -12.89 -12.43 -12.07
CA LEU A 108 -11.74 -11.53 -11.93
C LEU A 108 -11.29 -10.97 -13.27
N LYS A 109 -11.35 -11.77 -14.35
CA LYS A 109 -11.06 -11.31 -15.71
C LYS A 109 -12.04 -10.21 -16.13
N ALA A 110 -13.33 -10.36 -15.88
CA ALA A 110 -14.32 -9.34 -16.20
C ALA A 110 -14.05 -8.02 -15.47
N ILE A 111 -13.67 -8.07 -14.19
CA ILE A 111 -13.26 -6.88 -13.41
C ILE A 111 -12.01 -6.22 -14.02
N LEU A 112 -11.00 -7.02 -14.42
CA LEU A 112 -9.76 -6.50 -15.00
C LEU A 112 -9.96 -5.83 -16.37
N ASP A 113 -10.96 -6.27 -17.12
CA ASP A 113 -11.27 -5.77 -18.47
C ASP A 113 -12.16 -4.52 -18.47
N ASP A 114 -12.84 -4.23 -17.35
CA ASP A 114 -13.69 -3.05 -17.17
C ASP A 114 -13.01 -2.03 -16.24
N ALA A 115 -12.68 -0.85 -16.77
CA ALA A 115 -11.93 0.16 -16.01
C ALA A 115 -12.72 0.72 -14.81
N GLU A 116 -14.03 0.89 -14.95
CA GLU A 116 -14.88 1.43 -13.88
C GLU A 116 -15.09 0.41 -12.76
N GLU A 117 -15.37 -0.84 -13.11
CA GLU A 117 -15.47 -1.94 -12.15
C GLU A 117 -14.14 -2.22 -11.44
N LEU A 118 -13.01 -2.13 -12.15
CA LEU A 118 -11.68 -2.27 -11.57
C LEU A 118 -11.40 -1.19 -10.53
N GLU A 119 -11.73 0.07 -10.83
CA GLU A 119 -11.55 1.18 -9.88
C GLU A 119 -12.40 0.98 -8.63
N LYS A 120 -13.67 0.67 -8.79
CA LYS A 120 -14.60 0.36 -7.67
C LYS A 120 -14.09 -0.81 -6.83
N TYR A 121 -13.64 -1.88 -7.49
CA TYR A 121 -13.13 -3.07 -6.82
C TYR A 121 -11.90 -2.78 -5.98
N LEU A 122 -10.92 -2.04 -6.51
CA LEU A 122 -9.67 -1.69 -5.84
C LEU A 122 -9.83 -0.57 -4.80
N PHE A 123 -10.88 0.23 -4.87
CA PHE A 123 -11.09 1.36 -3.97
C PHE A 123 -11.23 0.95 -2.49
N VAL A 124 -11.86 -0.22 -2.25
CA VAL A 124 -12.21 -0.72 -0.92
C VAL A 124 -11.38 -1.95 -0.49
N ARG A 125 -10.37 -2.37 -1.27
CA ARG A 125 -9.61 -3.59 -1.01
C ARG A 125 -8.11 -3.33 -0.93
N ASP A 126 -7.51 -3.85 0.12
CA ASP A 126 -6.07 -3.97 0.23
C ASP A 126 -5.56 -5.32 -0.33
N TYR A 127 -4.26 -5.55 -0.20
CA TYR A 127 -3.63 -6.78 -0.66
C TYR A 127 -4.11 -8.01 0.10
N ILE A 128 -4.36 -7.87 1.42
CA ILE A 128 -4.79 -8.98 2.29
C ILE A 128 -6.22 -9.39 1.93
N ASP A 129 -7.09 -8.41 1.67
CA ASP A 129 -8.47 -8.67 1.26
C ASP A 129 -8.51 -9.53 -0.01
N ILE A 130 -7.73 -9.14 -1.02
CA ILE A 130 -7.67 -9.88 -2.29
C ILE A 130 -7.07 -11.28 -2.09
N MET A 131 -5.99 -11.41 -1.30
CA MET A 131 -5.42 -12.72 -1.00
C MET A 131 -6.38 -13.61 -0.21
N ASN A 132 -7.24 -13.04 0.62
CA ASN A 132 -8.29 -13.78 1.35
C ASN A 132 -9.42 -14.21 0.43
N GLU A 133 -9.89 -13.32 -0.44
CA GLU A 133 -10.98 -13.59 -1.37
C GLU A 133 -10.63 -14.75 -2.33
N TYR A 134 -9.43 -14.72 -2.92
CA TYR A 134 -9.02 -15.71 -3.91
C TYR A 134 -8.20 -16.88 -3.36
N GLN A 135 -7.88 -16.89 -2.06
CA GLN A 135 -7.07 -17.92 -1.39
C GLN A 135 -5.75 -18.24 -2.10
N VAL A 136 -5.15 -17.23 -2.75
CA VAL A 136 -3.87 -17.38 -3.46
C VAL A 136 -2.69 -17.29 -2.50
N LYS A 137 -1.62 -18.03 -2.82
CA LYS A 137 -0.34 -17.95 -2.13
C LYS A 137 0.58 -17.03 -2.93
N ILE A 138 1.09 -16.00 -2.28
CA ILE A 138 2.03 -15.04 -2.82
C ILE A 138 3.30 -15.14 -1.99
N SER A 139 4.46 -15.27 -2.63
CA SER A 139 5.74 -15.21 -1.93
C SER A 139 6.17 -13.76 -1.68
N PRO A 140 7.06 -13.50 -0.71
CA PRO A 140 7.58 -12.16 -0.45
C PRO A 140 8.27 -11.52 -1.67
N GLN A 141 8.87 -12.33 -2.54
CA GLN A 141 9.54 -11.86 -3.76
C GLN A 141 8.58 -11.50 -4.89
N GLU A 142 7.35 -12.03 -4.85
CA GLU A 142 6.30 -11.73 -5.82
C GLU A 142 5.42 -10.55 -5.39
N PHE A 143 5.46 -10.21 -4.10
CA PHE A 143 4.69 -9.12 -3.51
C PHE A 143 5.31 -7.77 -3.84
#